data_a721516373c4cd1e2fb569eac665fe74
#
_entry.id   a721516373c4cd1e2fb569eac665fe74
#
_cell.length_a   1.000
_cell.length_b   1.000
_cell.length_c   1.000
_cell.angle_alpha   90.00
_cell.angle_beta   90.00
_cell.angle_gamma   90.00
#
_symmetry.space_group_name_H-M   'P 1'
#
loop_
_entity.id
_entity.type
_entity.pdbx_description
1 polymer ?
#
loop_
_entity_poly.entity_id
_entity_poly.type
_entity_poly.pdbx_seq_one_letter_code
_entity_poly.pdbx_strand_id
1 'polypeptide(L)'
;MELVEENTTADTQNISMDVDSSFLTIVNDILARPSGFAAQGHLEGSEMPPITVEGIDTDVRVPVSPEQARALYECGEQAPFGQGEKTIIDRSVRDVKAIASDKCSFPEKWSTILNDNILDSLRRQLGIQSSVRAELHNLLVYAAGGKFKRHKDSEKLPGMFGSLGVTLPSTHSG
;
A
#
# COMPACT_ATOMS: atom_id res chain seq x y z
N MET A 1 0.21 -3.02 2.29
CA MET A 1 0.43 -1.76 3.02
C MET A 1 -0.89 -1.01 3.06
N GLU A 2 -1.28 -0.55 4.23
CA GLU A 2 -2.53 0.20 4.42
C GLU A 2 -2.27 1.71 4.31
N LEU A 3 -3.18 2.44 3.69
CA LEU A 3 -3.11 3.90 3.57
C LEU A 3 -4.05 4.53 4.58
N VAL A 4 -3.56 5.47 5.37
CA VAL A 4 -4.30 6.19 6.43
C VAL A 4 -4.17 7.69 6.21
N GLU A 5 -5.27 8.40 6.31
CA GLU A 5 -5.32 9.85 6.24
C GLU A 5 -5.06 10.47 7.63
N GLU A 6 -4.10 11.39 7.72
CA GLU A 6 -3.82 12.12 8.95
C GLU A 6 -4.76 13.31 9.07
N ASN A 7 -5.61 13.30 10.08
CA ASN A 7 -6.55 14.37 10.36
C ASN A 7 -5.87 15.50 11.13
N THR A 8 -5.48 16.54 10.43
CA THR A 8 -4.97 17.77 11.07
C THR A 8 -6.17 18.68 11.36
N THR A 9 -6.50 18.87 12.62
CA THR A 9 -7.50 19.86 13.04
C THR A 9 -7.03 21.27 12.71
N ALA A 10 -7.55 21.85 11.63
CA ALA A 10 -7.30 23.23 11.28
C ALA A 10 -8.23 24.15 12.08
N ASP A 11 -7.62 25.16 12.64
CA ASP A 11 -8.24 26.24 13.41
C ASP A 11 -9.28 27.01 12.55
N THR A 12 -10.52 27.08 13.02
CA THR A 12 -11.64 27.67 12.28
C THR A 12 -11.59 29.16 12.41
N GLN A 13 -10.97 29.87 11.50
CA GLN A 13 -11.16 31.31 11.34
C GLN A 13 -12.40 31.58 10.51
N ASN A 14 -13.31 32.35 11.12
CA ASN A 14 -14.61 32.74 10.59
C ASN A 14 -14.44 33.77 9.47
N ILE A 15 -14.54 33.35 8.21
CA ILE A 15 -14.52 34.21 7.03
C ILE A 15 -15.93 34.26 6.46
N SER A 16 -16.57 35.41 6.59
CA SER A 16 -17.81 35.73 5.87
C SER A 16 -17.47 35.94 4.39
N MET A 17 -17.72 34.95 3.55
CA MET A 17 -17.56 35.04 2.10
C MET A 17 -18.93 35.05 1.40
N ASP A 18 -19.02 35.82 0.30
CA ASP A 18 -20.19 35.85 -0.58
C ASP A 18 -20.48 34.41 -1.10
N VAL A 19 -21.66 33.92 -0.79
CA VAL A 19 -22.03 32.48 -0.95
C VAL A 19 -21.94 32.05 -2.43
N ASP A 20 -22.21 32.92 -3.37
CA ASP A 20 -22.25 32.59 -4.79
C ASP A 20 -20.84 32.36 -5.40
N SER A 21 -19.90 33.23 -5.08
CA SER A 21 -18.53 33.09 -5.58
C SER A 21 -17.81 31.93 -4.93
N SER A 22 -18.07 31.65 -3.66
CA SER A 22 -17.54 30.54 -2.92
C SER A 22 -18.05 29.20 -3.46
N PHE A 23 -19.35 29.13 -3.76
CA PHE A 23 -19.95 27.91 -4.32
C PHE A 23 -19.35 27.55 -5.68
N LEU A 24 -19.22 28.53 -6.59
CA LEU A 24 -18.61 28.32 -7.89
C LEU A 24 -17.13 27.92 -7.78
N THR A 25 -16.40 28.49 -6.84
CA THR A 25 -15.01 28.11 -6.58
C THR A 25 -14.92 26.67 -6.09
N ILE A 26 -15.75 26.27 -5.13
CA ILE A 26 -15.82 24.90 -4.63
C ILE A 26 -16.19 23.92 -5.74
N VAL A 27 -17.18 24.23 -6.56
CA VAL A 27 -17.59 23.38 -7.68
C VAL A 27 -16.47 23.23 -8.71
N ASN A 28 -15.80 24.33 -9.06
CA ASN A 28 -14.67 24.28 -9.99
C ASN A 28 -13.49 23.50 -9.40
N ASP A 29 -13.20 23.64 -8.13
CA ASP A 29 -12.18 22.86 -7.44
C ASP A 29 -12.52 21.36 -7.43
N ILE A 30 -13.77 21.00 -7.20
CA ILE A 30 -14.23 19.61 -7.25
C ILE A 30 -14.10 19.06 -8.68
N LEU A 31 -14.51 19.82 -9.69
CA LEU A 31 -14.42 19.43 -11.08
C LEU A 31 -12.98 19.36 -11.61
N ALA A 32 -12.08 20.16 -11.05
CA ALA A 32 -10.66 20.17 -11.41
C ALA A 32 -9.85 19.07 -10.72
N ARG A 33 -10.41 18.45 -9.66
CA ARG A 33 -9.68 17.37 -8.95
C ARG A 33 -9.60 16.11 -9.79
N PRO A 34 -8.46 15.42 -9.78
CA PRO A 34 -8.39 14.07 -10.30
C PRO A 34 -9.43 13.21 -9.57
N SER A 35 -10.37 12.63 -10.30
CA SER A 35 -11.47 11.83 -9.74
C SER A 35 -11.18 10.33 -9.81
N GLY A 36 -9.91 9.93 -9.88
CA GLY A 36 -9.52 8.53 -9.91
C GLY A 36 -9.77 7.85 -8.55
N PHE A 37 -10.39 6.68 -8.57
CA PHE A 37 -10.47 5.79 -7.39
C PHE A 37 -9.26 4.87 -7.27
N ALA A 38 -8.35 4.92 -8.23
CA ALA A 38 -7.11 4.15 -8.27
C ALA A 38 -5.99 5.00 -8.86
N ALA A 39 -4.79 4.79 -8.36
CA ALA A 39 -3.57 5.41 -8.85
C ALA A 39 -2.51 4.34 -9.04
N GLN A 40 -1.60 4.54 -9.95
CA GLN A 40 -0.48 3.65 -10.20
C GLN A 40 0.77 4.44 -10.59
N GLY A 41 1.92 3.84 -10.39
CA GLY A 41 3.19 4.42 -10.78
C GLY A 41 4.28 3.36 -10.88
N HIS A 42 5.41 3.76 -11.39
CA HIS A 42 6.61 2.95 -11.47
C HIS A 42 7.76 3.72 -10.83
N LEU A 43 8.54 3.04 -10.01
CA LEU A 43 9.79 3.60 -9.49
C LEU A 43 10.90 3.18 -10.44
N GLU A 44 11.41 4.14 -11.20
CA GLU A 44 12.55 3.89 -12.04
C GLU A 44 13.83 3.80 -11.21
N GLY A 45 14.55 2.79 -11.50
CA GLY A 45 15.96 2.55 -11.22
C GLY A 45 16.39 2.85 -9.81
N SER A 46 17.40 2.45 -9.42
CA SER A 46 18.20 2.67 -8.26
C SER A 46 17.92 1.70 -7.12
N GLU A 47 18.94 1.43 -6.53
CA GLU A 47 19.22 0.61 -5.39
C GLU A 47 18.11 0.69 -4.32
N MET A 48 17.10 -0.17 -4.51
CA MET A 48 16.16 -0.41 -3.43
C MET A 48 16.95 -0.99 -2.24
N PRO A 49 16.80 -0.42 -1.06
CA PRO A 49 17.50 -0.95 0.10
C PRO A 49 17.02 -2.37 0.41
N PRO A 50 17.90 -3.23 0.93
CA PRO A 50 17.53 -4.59 1.27
C PRO A 50 16.47 -4.61 2.38
N ILE A 51 15.73 -5.72 2.46
CA ILE A 51 14.71 -5.97 3.47
C ILE A 51 15.20 -7.11 4.34
N THR A 52 15.21 -6.93 5.65
CA THR A 52 15.51 -8.02 6.59
C THR A 52 14.20 -8.70 7.00
N VAL A 53 14.16 -10.03 6.93
CA VAL A 53 12.99 -10.84 7.29
C VAL A 53 13.40 -11.85 8.34
N GLU A 54 12.66 -11.90 9.44
CA GLU A 54 12.90 -12.86 10.51
C GLU A 54 12.78 -14.31 9.99
N GLY A 55 13.77 -15.12 10.31
CA GLY A 55 13.86 -16.50 9.82
C GLY A 55 14.55 -16.68 8.47
N ILE A 56 15.08 -15.59 7.90
CA ILE A 56 15.92 -15.62 6.70
C ILE A 56 17.29 -15.04 7.05
N ASP A 57 18.35 -15.85 6.89
CA ASP A 57 19.71 -15.51 7.34
C ASP A 57 20.36 -14.35 6.55
N THR A 58 19.85 -14.03 5.38
CA THR A 58 20.40 -12.99 4.50
C THR A 58 19.35 -11.95 4.15
N ASP A 59 19.78 -10.70 4.05
CA ASP A 59 18.91 -9.62 3.59
C ASP A 59 18.35 -9.90 2.19
N VAL A 60 17.06 -9.68 2.04
CA VAL A 60 16.35 -9.80 0.75
C VAL A 60 16.68 -8.58 -0.10
N ARG A 61 17.34 -8.81 -1.22
CA ARG A 61 17.72 -7.76 -2.19
C ARG A 61 16.76 -7.72 -3.37
N VAL A 62 16.67 -6.57 -3.97
CA VAL A 62 15.84 -6.33 -5.16
C VAL A 62 16.76 -6.13 -6.37
N PRO A 63 16.56 -6.85 -7.49
CA PRO A 63 15.52 -7.87 -7.75
C PRO A 63 15.66 -9.11 -6.86
N VAL A 64 14.52 -9.64 -6.42
CA VAL A 64 14.48 -10.85 -5.59
C VAL A 64 14.90 -12.06 -6.40
N SER A 65 15.94 -12.78 -5.96
CA SER A 65 16.40 -14.00 -6.65
C SER A 65 15.44 -15.18 -6.43
N PRO A 66 15.50 -16.22 -7.26
CA PRO A 66 14.69 -17.43 -7.08
C PRO A 66 14.91 -18.10 -5.72
N GLU A 67 16.14 -18.10 -5.22
CA GLU A 67 16.50 -18.65 -3.91
C GLU A 67 15.86 -17.84 -2.77
N GLN A 68 15.96 -16.51 -2.85
CA GLN A 68 15.34 -15.61 -1.88
C GLN A 68 13.81 -15.70 -1.94
N ALA A 69 13.23 -15.80 -3.13
CA ALA A 69 11.78 -15.97 -3.29
C ALA A 69 11.29 -17.29 -2.66
N ARG A 70 12.07 -18.36 -2.78
CA ARG A 70 11.77 -19.64 -2.13
C ARG A 70 11.85 -19.51 -0.61
N ALA A 71 12.90 -18.90 -0.07
CA ALA A 71 13.05 -18.68 1.36
C ALA A 71 11.90 -17.86 1.94
N LEU A 72 11.51 -16.79 1.26
CA LEU A 72 10.34 -15.98 1.62
C LEU A 72 9.05 -16.81 1.60
N TYR A 73 8.86 -17.66 0.59
CA TYR A 73 7.68 -18.50 0.50
C TYR A 73 7.61 -19.53 1.63
N GLU A 74 8.73 -20.14 1.99
CA GLU A 74 8.85 -21.13 3.08
C GLU A 74 8.63 -20.47 4.45
N CYS A 75 9.15 -19.25 4.65
CA CYS A 75 8.97 -18.45 5.87
C CYS A 75 7.52 -17.95 6.04
N GLY A 76 6.79 -17.73 4.96
CA GLY A 76 5.45 -17.18 4.98
C GLY A 76 4.37 -18.19 5.42
N GLU A 77 3.32 -17.68 6.04
CA GLU A 77 2.11 -18.44 6.38
C GLU A 77 1.05 -18.31 5.28
N GLN A 78 0.09 -19.25 5.23
CA GLN A 78 -1.01 -19.12 4.29
C GLN A 78 -1.84 -17.89 4.61
N ALA A 79 -1.95 -16.98 3.66
CA ALA A 79 -2.66 -15.72 3.87
C ALA A 79 -4.17 -15.96 4.04
N PRO A 80 -4.75 -15.50 5.15
CA PRO A 80 -6.20 -15.53 5.32
C PRO A 80 -6.88 -14.43 4.51
N PHE A 81 -8.21 -14.51 4.38
CA PHE A 81 -9.03 -13.44 3.84
C PHE A 81 -10.34 -13.31 4.61
N GLY A 82 -10.98 -12.14 4.51
CA GLY A 82 -12.25 -11.87 5.15
C GLY A 82 -13.42 -12.39 4.33
N GLN A 83 -14.39 -13.04 4.99
CA GLN A 83 -15.68 -13.40 4.43
C GLN A 83 -16.77 -12.98 5.42
N GLY A 84 -17.37 -11.83 5.18
CA GLY A 84 -18.23 -11.17 6.17
C GLY A 84 -17.44 -10.81 7.43
N GLU A 85 -17.91 -11.26 8.58
CA GLU A 85 -17.24 -11.04 9.88
C GLU A 85 -16.15 -12.09 10.20
N LYS A 86 -15.97 -13.08 9.35
CA LYS A 86 -15.04 -14.19 9.59
C LYS A 86 -13.76 -14.03 8.79
N THR A 87 -12.66 -14.39 9.43
CA THR A 87 -11.36 -14.58 8.77
C THR A 87 -11.17 -16.06 8.50
N ILE A 88 -10.99 -16.44 7.24
CA ILE A 88 -10.89 -17.85 6.84
C ILE A 88 -9.64 -18.08 5.98
N ILE A 89 -9.21 -19.32 5.89
CA ILE A 89 -8.16 -19.80 4.99
C ILE A 89 -8.80 -20.74 3.98
N ASP A 90 -8.77 -20.36 2.70
CA ASP A 90 -9.21 -21.19 1.59
C ASP A 90 -8.33 -20.89 0.37
N ARG A 91 -7.44 -21.82 0.04
CA ARG A 91 -6.51 -21.70 -1.09
C ARG A 91 -7.21 -21.63 -2.45
N SER A 92 -8.44 -22.08 -2.56
CA SER A 92 -9.22 -21.93 -3.79
C SER A 92 -9.59 -20.47 -4.08
N VAL A 93 -9.62 -19.63 -3.03
CA VAL A 93 -9.92 -18.20 -3.08
C VAL A 93 -8.64 -17.36 -3.00
N ARG A 94 -7.75 -17.66 -2.04
CA ARG A 94 -6.47 -16.96 -1.86
C ARG A 94 -5.34 -17.96 -1.67
N ASP A 95 -4.52 -18.15 -2.70
CA ASP A 95 -3.33 -18.98 -2.64
C ASP A 95 -2.08 -18.10 -2.67
N VAL A 96 -1.78 -17.53 -1.53
CA VAL A 96 -0.70 -16.56 -1.30
C VAL A 96 -0.11 -16.81 0.07
N LYS A 97 1.20 -16.69 0.19
CA LYS A 97 1.86 -16.65 1.49
C LYS A 97 1.99 -15.21 1.99
N ALA A 98 1.86 -15.02 3.28
CA ALA A 98 2.01 -13.73 3.94
C ALA A 98 3.05 -13.83 5.06
N ILE A 99 3.89 -12.82 5.15
CA ILE A 99 4.82 -12.60 6.25
C ILE A 99 4.34 -11.34 6.96
N ALA A 100 4.08 -11.44 8.26
CA ALA A 100 3.55 -10.33 9.05
C ALA A 100 4.54 -9.16 9.13
N SER A 101 4.03 -7.95 9.28
CA SER A 101 4.84 -6.73 9.27
C SER A 101 5.89 -6.68 10.37
N ASP A 102 5.58 -7.24 11.54
CA ASP A 102 6.49 -7.31 12.70
C ASP A 102 7.70 -8.22 12.46
N LYS A 103 7.62 -9.12 11.48
CA LYS A 103 8.73 -9.97 11.03
C LYS A 103 9.59 -9.34 9.94
N CYS A 104 9.23 -8.14 9.47
CA CYS A 104 9.92 -7.45 8.40
C CYS A 104 10.56 -6.16 8.92
N SER A 105 11.85 -5.96 8.64
CA SER A 105 12.56 -4.71 8.96
C SER A 105 12.99 -4.02 7.68
N PHE A 106 12.68 -2.73 7.59
CA PHE A 106 12.98 -1.87 6.46
C PHE A 106 13.94 -0.77 6.90
N PRO A 107 15.09 -0.58 6.23
CA PRO A 107 15.94 0.57 6.49
C PRO A 107 15.22 1.91 6.30
N GLU A 108 15.67 2.95 6.99
CA GLU A 108 15.07 4.30 6.94
C GLU A 108 14.92 4.84 5.52
N LYS A 109 15.82 4.49 4.60
CA LYS A 109 15.74 4.86 3.19
C LYS A 109 14.42 4.42 2.53
N TRP A 110 13.76 3.35 3.01
CA TRP A 110 12.43 2.95 2.55
C TRP A 110 11.37 3.98 2.90
N SER A 111 11.45 4.59 4.08
CA SER A 111 10.52 5.65 4.48
C SER A 111 10.62 6.87 3.56
N THR A 112 11.82 7.26 3.19
CA THR A 112 12.05 8.33 2.20
C THR A 112 11.47 7.96 0.84
N ILE A 113 11.76 6.77 0.31
CA ILE A 113 11.22 6.31 -0.98
C ILE A 113 9.69 6.28 -0.94
N LEU A 114 9.11 5.78 0.15
CA LEU A 114 7.67 5.68 0.31
C LEU A 114 7.01 7.06 0.34
N ASN A 115 7.50 7.96 1.19
CA ASN A 115 6.87 9.26 1.39
C ASN A 115 7.08 10.19 0.18
N ASP A 116 8.31 10.35 -0.28
CA ASP A 116 8.66 11.37 -1.27
C ASP A 116 8.32 10.94 -2.70
N ASN A 117 8.43 9.65 -3.00
CA ASN A 117 8.23 9.18 -4.36
C ASN A 117 6.86 8.51 -4.59
N ILE A 118 6.38 7.72 -3.61
CA ILE A 118 5.16 6.95 -3.78
C ILE A 118 3.94 7.72 -3.29
N LEU A 119 3.89 8.06 -2.01
CA LEU A 119 2.70 8.66 -1.39
C LEU A 119 2.39 10.05 -1.94
N ASP A 120 3.39 10.87 -2.20
CA ASP A 120 3.19 12.19 -2.78
C ASP A 120 2.63 12.12 -4.21
N SER A 121 3.12 11.15 -4.99
CA SER A 121 2.57 10.89 -6.33
C SER A 121 1.12 10.38 -6.28
N LEU A 122 0.84 9.43 -5.36
CA LEU A 122 -0.52 8.90 -5.17
C LEU A 122 -1.50 9.98 -4.74
N ARG A 123 -1.12 10.82 -3.78
CA ARG A 123 -1.94 11.95 -3.32
C ARG A 123 -2.38 12.83 -4.48
N ARG A 124 -1.43 13.22 -5.34
CA ARG A 124 -1.72 14.05 -6.53
C ARG A 124 -2.69 13.35 -7.48
N GLN A 125 -2.45 12.07 -7.79
CA GLN A 125 -3.30 11.31 -8.71
C GLN A 125 -4.73 11.10 -8.17
N LEU A 126 -4.87 10.89 -6.86
CA LEU A 126 -6.16 10.68 -6.21
C LEU A 126 -6.85 11.99 -5.80
N GLY A 127 -6.20 13.14 -5.96
CA GLY A 127 -6.74 14.44 -5.57
C GLY A 127 -6.87 14.65 -4.06
N ILE A 128 -6.08 13.92 -3.26
CA ILE A 128 -6.13 14.00 -1.79
C ILE A 128 -5.35 15.23 -1.33
N GLN A 129 -5.98 16.09 -0.54
CA GLN A 129 -5.39 17.34 -0.03
C GLN A 129 -4.68 17.16 1.31
N SER A 130 -5.19 16.27 2.16
CA SER A 130 -4.59 15.95 3.45
C SER A 130 -3.31 15.12 3.31
N SER A 131 -2.55 15.07 4.39
CA SER A 131 -1.41 14.17 4.49
C SER A 131 -1.89 12.70 4.51
N VAL A 132 -1.10 11.83 3.93
CA VAL A 132 -1.35 10.40 3.86
C VAL A 132 -0.13 9.68 4.39
N ARG A 133 -0.36 8.68 5.23
CA ARG A 133 0.69 7.74 5.66
C ARG A 133 0.36 6.33 5.21
N ALA A 134 1.37 5.52 5.06
CA ALA A 134 1.21 4.10 4.76
C ALA A 134 1.69 3.26 5.93
N GLU A 135 0.85 2.32 6.34
CA GLU A 135 1.18 1.33 7.37
C GLU A 135 1.45 -0.02 6.72
N LEU A 136 2.60 -0.61 7.02
CA LEU A 136 2.93 -1.93 6.51
C LEU A 136 2.02 -2.98 7.16
N HIS A 137 1.29 -3.72 6.33
CA HIS A 137 0.42 -4.79 6.79
C HIS A 137 1.07 -6.16 6.67
N ASN A 138 1.49 -6.51 5.47
CA ASN A 138 2.14 -7.79 5.19
C ASN A 138 3.10 -7.67 4.00
N LEU A 139 4.12 -8.55 3.98
CA LEU A 139 4.84 -8.91 2.78
C LEU A 139 4.17 -10.16 2.17
N LEU A 140 3.71 -10.05 0.93
CA LEU A 140 2.99 -11.12 0.24
C LEU A 140 3.90 -11.82 -0.77
N VAL A 141 3.84 -13.14 -0.80
CA VAL A 141 4.62 -13.96 -1.73
C VAL A 141 3.67 -14.80 -2.57
N TYR A 142 3.66 -14.53 -3.87
CA TYR A 142 2.92 -15.29 -4.86
C TYR A 142 3.84 -16.30 -5.52
N ALA A 143 3.56 -17.59 -5.40
CA ALA A 143 4.22 -18.64 -6.15
C ALA A 143 3.56 -18.82 -7.52
N ALA A 144 4.14 -19.66 -8.36
CA ALA A 144 3.53 -20.05 -9.63
C ALA A 144 2.10 -20.56 -9.42
N GLY A 145 1.14 -19.99 -10.13
CA GLY A 145 -0.29 -20.27 -9.95
C GLY A 145 -0.96 -19.62 -8.72
N GLY A 146 -0.17 -18.90 -7.90
CA GLY A 146 -0.67 -18.15 -6.77
C GLY A 146 -1.70 -17.10 -7.21
N LYS A 147 -2.78 -16.97 -6.47
CA LYS A 147 -3.91 -16.10 -6.84
C LYS A 147 -4.65 -15.57 -5.64
N PHE A 148 -5.30 -14.46 -5.86
CA PHE A 148 -6.35 -13.97 -4.98
C PHE A 148 -7.54 -13.56 -5.85
N LYS A 149 -8.68 -14.22 -5.65
CA LYS A 149 -9.91 -13.90 -6.40
C LYS A 149 -10.34 -12.45 -6.14
N ARG A 150 -11.12 -11.89 -7.04
CA ARG A 150 -11.70 -10.55 -6.90
C ARG A 150 -12.40 -10.43 -5.55
N HIS A 151 -12.03 -9.42 -4.80
CA HIS A 151 -12.51 -9.14 -3.44
C HIS A 151 -12.62 -7.64 -3.23
N LYS A 152 -13.15 -7.25 -2.08
CA LYS A 152 -13.05 -5.91 -1.53
C LYS A 152 -12.21 -5.98 -0.28
N ASP A 153 -11.28 -5.05 -0.12
CA ASP A 153 -10.54 -4.93 1.11
C ASP A 153 -11.46 -4.45 2.25
N SER A 154 -11.23 -4.97 3.43
CA SER A 154 -11.87 -4.48 4.65
C SER A 154 -10.96 -3.48 5.33
N GLU A 155 -11.53 -2.50 6.02
CA GLU A 155 -10.79 -1.58 6.86
C GLU A 155 -9.99 -2.35 7.92
N LYS A 156 -8.69 -2.03 8.04
CA LYS A 156 -7.76 -2.65 8.99
C LYS A 156 -7.39 -1.71 10.12
N LEU A 157 -7.41 -0.41 9.85
CA LEU A 157 -7.03 0.64 10.76
C LEU A 157 -8.04 1.78 10.69
N PRO A 158 -8.34 2.45 11.80
CA PRO A 158 -9.18 3.65 11.79
C PRO A 158 -8.64 4.71 10.82
N GLY A 159 -9.52 5.22 9.94
CA GLY A 159 -9.16 6.19 8.92
C GLY A 159 -8.50 5.61 7.67
N MET A 160 -8.43 4.30 7.53
CA MET A 160 -7.98 3.65 6.31
C MET A 160 -8.95 3.93 5.16
N PHE A 161 -8.45 4.52 4.07
CA PHE A 161 -9.25 4.81 2.89
C PHE A 161 -8.86 3.97 1.66
N GLY A 162 -7.74 3.26 1.73
CA GLY A 162 -7.26 2.45 0.61
C GLY A 162 -6.14 1.49 0.96
N SER A 163 -5.77 0.66 -0.01
CA SER A 163 -4.65 -0.28 0.08
C SER A 163 -3.59 0.09 -0.95
N LEU A 164 -2.33 0.10 -0.53
CA LEU A 164 -1.17 0.30 -1.39
C LEU A 164 -0.44 -1.02 -1.61
N GLY A 165 -0.38 -1.48 -2.86
CA GLY A 165 0.46 -2.59 -3.28
C GLY A 165 1.77 -2.08 -3.87
N VAL A 166 2.90 -2.48 -3.29
CA VAL A 166 4.23 -2.25 -3.85
C VAL A 166 4.78 -3.57 -4.34
N THR A 167 4.89 -3.72 -5.66
CA THR A 167 5.46 -4.92 -6.28
C THR A 167 6.97 -4.80 -6.36
N LEU A 168 7.67 -5.74 -5.72
CA LEU A 168 9.13 -5.81 -5.78
C LEU A 168 9.55 -6.60 -7.01
N PRO A 169 10.50 -6.11 -7.82
CA PRO A 169 11.07 -6.87 -8.92
C PRO A 169 11.61 -8.21 -8.44
N SER A 170 11.28 -9.26 -9.17
CA SER A 170 11.78 -10.61 -8.92
C SER A 170 12.14 -11.30 -10.22
N THR A 171 13.09 -12.21 -10.18
CA THR A 171 13.46 -13.04 -11.34
C THR A 171 12.43 -14.17 -11.46
N HIS A 172 11.53 -14.07 -12.42
CA HIS A 172 10.51 -15.07 -12.70
C HIS A 172 10.21 -15.14 -14.19
N SER A 173 9.61 -16.24 -14.61
CA SER A 173 9.05 -16.43 -15.95
C SER A 173 7.55 -16.69 -15.84
N GLY A 174 6.75 -15.99 -16.62
CA GLY A 174 5.28 -16.14 -16.62
C GLY A 174 4.58 -14.87 -16.87
#